data_1202f72e4ac975c391867badc7b67e98
#
_entry.id   1202f72e4ac975c391867badc7b67e98
#
_cell.length_a   1.000
_cell.length_b   1.000
_cell.length_c   1.000
_cell.angle_alpha   90.00
_cell.angle_beta   90.00
_cell.angle_gamma   90.00
#
_symmetry.space_group_name_H-M   'P 1'
#
loop_
_entity.id
_entity.type
_entity.pdbx_description
1 polymer ?
#
loop_
_entity_poly.entity_id
_entity_poly.type
_entity_poly.pdbx_seq_one_letter_code
_entity_poly.pdbx_strand_id
1 'polypeptide(L)'
;MNQMNNCTDLRTYVRYGKQGLPLLLLLAVCSILLAAHEPRKTSSRPNIIYIMADDMGYSDIGCYGGEVNTPNLDRLAANGIKLRSFYNNARCCPTRASLLTGRSPHQVGMGLMVTAPAASYEPGSYQGFLDTSYATVAELLKKEGYHTYMSGKWHVGERPEHWPRKRGFDHYFGLISGASSYYEILPQERNKRRFILEDSDYAIPKDGFYMTDAFTDHALEYLHTEKNRKDAAPFFLYLAYTAPHFPIHSPDEALIARYEKIYAKGWDQIRKERYAKMKRIGLVDASYQLTERPSDIPAWEDASDKKTWIRKMAVYAAMIERMDQNIGRLITALKANGQYENTLIVFLSDNGGCAENTNNRNLNDSTKLVGQRGSYNTYDMPWANVSNTPFRKYKHYMHEGGIITPCILQWPEVIRPQMAYLSSTGHVTDLMPTALELAGATTPSGIAGQSLSYLWKSKKAPERTICWEHEGNRAIRTGNWKLVKDLEDADWELYDISSDPSETRNLATLYPDRVNNMKKAYDTWAQNMHVKPPKKNTNKSE
;
A
#
# COMPACT_ATOMS: atom_id res chain seq x y z
N MET A 1 -87.82 68.19 1.68
CA MET A 1 -88.84 67.38 0.99
C MET A 1 -88.20 66.05 0.69
N ASN A 2 -88.73 65.05 1.37
CA ASN A 2 -88.82 63.62 1.02
C ASN A 2 -87.55 62.88 0.69
N GLN A 3 -87.25 62.01 1.41
CA GLN A 3 -87.75 60.69 1.88
C GLN A 3 -86.82 59.55 1.37
N MET A 4 -86.29 58.84 2.32
CA MET A 4 -86.50 57.40 2.51
C MET A 4 -85.95 56.48 1.39
N ASN A 5 -85.33 55.44 1.61
CA ASN A 5 -85.34 54.36 2.59
C ASN A 5 -84.20 53.33 2.33
N ASN A 6 -83.71 52.78 3.38
CA ASN A 6 -83.44 51.38 3.69
C ASN A 6 -82.87 50.40 2.63
N CYS A 7 -81.79 49.69 2.91
CA CYS A 7 -81.81 48.36 3.53
C CYS A 7 -80.42 47.69 3.46
N THR A 8 -79.96 47.31 4.58
CA THR A 8 -79.11 46.18 4.96
C THR A 8 -78.78 45.15 3.86
N ASP A 9 -77.52 44.85 3.70
CA ASP A 9 -77.12 43.44 3.78
C ASP A 9 -75.64 43.25 4.19
N LEU A 10 -75.42 42.55 5.28
CA LEU A 10 -74.15 42.07 5.82
C LEU A 10 -73.67 40.90 4.98
N ARG A 11 -72.56 41.00 4.27
CA ARG A 11 -71.78 39.83 3.88
C ARG A 11 -70.34 40.00 4.41
N THR A 12 -70.11 39.29 5.49
CA THR A 12 -68.77 39.02 6.07
C THR A 12 -68.01 38.13 5.13
N TYR A 13 -67.03 38.69 4.38
CA TYR A 13 -66.02 37.92 3.72
C TYR A 13 -64.86 37.66 4.66
N VAL A 14 -64.80 36.45 5.16
CA VAL A 14 -63.62 35.93 5.89
C VAL A 14 -62.48 35.81 4.87
N ARG A 15 -61.53 36.71 4.89
CA ARG A 15 -60.23 36.56 4.20
C ARG A 15 -59.41 35.52 4.98
N TYR A 16 -59.37 34.30 4.48
CA TYR A 16 -58.32 33.35 4.85
C TYR A 16 -57.00 33.83 4.27
N GLY A 17 -56.12 34.25 5.13
CA GLY A 17 -54.85 34.83 4.77
C GLY A 17 -53.92 33.80 4.13
N LYS A 18 -53.20 34.26 3.10
CA LYS A 18 -52.13 33.55 2.37
C LYS A 18 -50.89 33.23 3.24
N GLN A 19 -51.02 33.02 4.54
CA GLN A 19 -49.89 32.79 5.47
C GLN A 19 -49.71 31.31 5.87
N GLY A 20 -50.61 30.39 5.48
CA GLY A 20 -50.47 28.96 5.80
C GLY A 20 -49.56 28.13 4.87
N LEU A 21 -49.33 28.63 3.63
CA LEU A 21 -48.55 27.87 2.65
C LEU A 21 -47.05 27.82 2.93
N PRO A 22 -46.39 28.90 3.42
CA PRO A 22 -44.97 28.81 3.79
C PRO A 22 -44.70 27.96 5.05
N LEU A 23 -45.67 27.90 5.98
CA LEU A 23 -45.48 27.08 7.20
C LEU A 23 -45.59 25.58 6.93
N LEU A 24 -46.48 25.17 6.03
CA LEU A 24 -46.58 23.77 5.57
C LEU A 24 -45.38 23.32 4.74
N LEU A 25 -44.82 24.20 3.90
CA LEU A 25 -43.58 23.92 3.18
C LEU A 25 -42.37 23.83 4.12
N LEU A 26 -42.29 24.70 5.15
CA LEU A 26 -41.22 24.65 6.14
C LEU A 26 -41.31 23.37 7.00
N LEU A 27 -42.50 22.95 7.39
CA LEU A 27 -42.72 21.68 8.11
C LEU A 27 -42.41 20.46 7.22
N ALA A 28 -42.74 20.49 5.94
CA ALA A 28 -42.38 19.43 4.98
C ALA A 28 -40.85 19.34 4.76
N VAL A 29 -40.18 20.49 4.63
CA VAL A 29 -38.70 20.54 4.52
C VAL A 29 -38.02 20.11 5.81
N CYS A 30 -38.53 20.51 6.99
CA CYS A 30 -38.04 20.01 8.27
C CYS A 30 -38.29 18.50 8.44
N SER A 31 -39.41 17.97 7.98
CA SER A 31 -39.70 16.53 8.03
C SER A 31 -38.79 15.74 7.10
N ILE A 32 -38.45 16.28 5.91
CA ILE A 32 -37.50 15.67 4.99
C ILE A 32 -36.06 15.73 5.57
N LEU A 33 -35.69 16.82 6.24
CA LEU A 33 -34.39 16.94 6.90
C LEU A 33 -34.30 16.07 8.17
N LEU A 34 -35.39 15.81 8.88
CA LEU A 34 -35.46 14.91 10.03
C LEU A 34 -35.51 13.43 9.58
N ALA A 35 -36.16 13.10 8.46
CA ALA A 35 -36.12 11.77 7.88
C ALA A 35 -34.74 11.37 7.33
N ALA A 36 -33.88 12.36 7.01
CA ALA A 36 -32.48 12.13 6.65
C ALA A 36 -31.55 11.85 7.86
N HIS A 37 -32.10 11.88 9.09
CA HIS A 37 -31.39 11.58 10.33
C HIS A 37 -31.94 10.30 10.98
N GLU A 38 -32.12 9.24 10.20
CA GLU A 38 -32.20 7.92 10.84
C GLU A 38 -30.91 7.67 11.62
N PRO A 39 -30.98 7.26 12.91
CA PRO A 39 -29.78 6.85 13.62
C PRO A 39 -29.17 5.72 12.79
N ARG A 40 -27.94 5.95 12.26
CA ARG A 40 -27.17 4.92 11.57
C ARG A 40 -27.22 3.67 12.45
N LYS A 41 -27.80 2.59 11.92
CA LYS A 41 -27.67 1.26 12.52
C LYS A 41 -26.21 1.10 12.91
N THR A 42 -25.96 0.72 14.16
CA THR A 42 -24.61 0.32 14.57
C THR A 42 -24.11 -0.68 13.54
N SER A 43 -23.10 -0.29 12.76
CA SER A 43 -22.56 -1.10 11.68
C SER A 43 -22.23 -2.49 12.23
N SER A 44 -22.72 -3.54 11.59
CA SER A 44 -22.17 -4.88 11.78
C SER A 44 -20.67 -4.82 11.55
N ARG A 45 -19.88 -5.69 12.20
CA ARG A 45 -18.44 -5.76 11.97
C ARG A 45 -18.13 -5.75 10.45
N PRO A 46 -17.23 -4.88 9.95
CA PRO A 46 -16.99 -4.74 8.51
C PRO A 46 -16.23 -5.93 7.94
N ASN A 47 -16.37 -6.16 6.65
CA ASN A 47 -15.37 -6.89 5.91
C ASN A 47 -14.09 -6.05 5.81
N ILE A 48 -12.95 -6.72 5.72
CA ILE A 48 -11.64 -6.05 5.66
C ILE A 48 -10.87 -6.60 4.48
N ILE A 49 -10.41 -5.72 3.60
CA ILE A 49 -9.58 -6.08 2.45
C ILE A 49 -8.28 -5.28 2.50
N TYR A 50 -7.14 -5.98 2.55
CA TYR A 50 -5.83 -5.38 2.35
C TYR A 50 -5.34 -5.73 0.95
N ILE A 51 -5.09 -4.70 0.14
CA ILE A 51 -4.53 -4.81 -1.21
C ILE A 51 -3.11 -4.27 -1.17
N MET A 52 -2.14 -5.12 -1.47
CA MET A 52 -0.73 -4.76 -1.45
C MET A 52 -0.12 -4.92 -2.84
N ALA A 53 0.50 -3.84 -3.33
CA ALA A 53 1.41 -3.88 -4.47
C ALA A 53 2.82 -4.26 -4.01
N ASP A 54 3.68 -4.72 -4.91
CA ASP A 54 5.05 -5.17 -4.66
C ASP A 54 6.03 -4.33 -5.49
N ASP A 55 6.97 -3.65 -4.85
CA ASP A 55 7.96 -2.76 -5.49
C ASP A 55 7.37 -1.52 -6.20
N MET A 56 6.18 -1.08 -5.86
CA MET A 56 5.57 0.10 -6.47
C MET A 56 6.02 1.38 -5.75
N GLY A 57 6.57 2.34 -6.51
CA GLY A 57 7.04 3.60 -5.97
C GLY A 57 5.91 4.54 -5.52
N TYR A 58 6.27 5.52 -4.69
CA TYR A 58 5.33 6.45 -4.07
C TYR A 58 4.47 7.23 -5.06
N SER A 59 5.04 7.61 -6.21
CA SER A 59 4.38 8.49 -7.17
C SER A 59 3.81 7.77 -8.41
N ASP A 60 3.74 6.44 -8.43
CA ASP A 60 3.39 5.71 -9.66
C ASP A 60 1.91 5.78 -10.04
N ILE A 61 1.00 5.85 -9.07
CA ILE A 61 -0.44 5.88 -9.32
C ILE A 61 -0.98 7.31 -9.51
N GLY A 62 -2.08 7.46 -10.24
CA GLY A 62 -2.65 8.74 -10.65
C GLY A 62 -2.90 9.72 -9.50
N CYS A 63 -3.54 9.25 -8.41
CA CYS A 63 -3.80 10.06 -7.21
C CYS A 63 -2.56 10.37 -6.36
N TYR A 64 -1.40 9.80 -6.65
CA TYR A 64 -0.11 10.17 -6.05
C TYR A 64 0.85 10.85 -7.04
N GLY A 65 0.35 11.30 -8.18
CA GLY A 65 1.10 12.15 -9.12
C GLY A 65 1.57 11.45 -10.38
N GLY A 66 1.45 10.13 -10.47
CA GLY A 66 1.83 9.33 -11.63
C GLY A 66 1.00 9.61 -12.88
N GLU A 67 1.58 9.35 -14.03
CA GLU A 67 0.92 9.38 -15.34
C GLU A 67 0.26 8.04 -15.69
N VAL A 68 0.51 6.99 -14.89
CA VAL A 68 -0.14 5.70 -15.08
C VAL A 68 -1.65 5.83 -14.85
N ASN A 69 -2.43 5.25 -15.75
CA ASN A 69 -3.88 5.30 -15.70
C ASN A 69 -4.41 4.32 -14.64
N THR A 70 -4.82 4.84 -13.49
CA THR A 70 -5.30 4.06 -12.34
C THR A 70 -6.68 4.51 -11.84
N PRO A 71 -7.71 4.49 -12.71
CA PRO A 71 -9.01 5.09 -12.40
C PRO A 71 -9.73 4.44 -11.21
N ASN A 72 -9.47 3.17 -10.90
CA ASN A 72 -10.11 2.47 -9.80
C ASN A 72 -9.47 2.87 -8.45
N LEU A 73 -8.14 2.92 -8.38
CA LEU A 73 -7.40 3.43 -7.21
C LEU A 73 -7.69 4.93 -7.00
N ASP A 74 -7.73 5.72 -8.08
CA ASP A 74 -8.05 7.15 -8.01
C ASP A 74 -9.48 7.38 -7.46
N ARG A 75 -10.42 6.50 -7.82
CA ARG A 75 -11.80 6.54 -7.28
C ARG A 75 -11.86 6.11 -5.81
N LEU A 76 -11.12 5.09 -5.40
CA LEU A 76 -10.98 4.72 -3.98
C LEU A 76 -10.42 5.90 -3.18
N ALA A 77 -9.37 6.55 -3.69
CA ALA A 77 -8.73 7.70 -3.08
C ALA A 77 -9.66 8.92 -2.97
N ALA A 78 -10.45 9.19 -4.02
CA ALA A 78 -11.40 10.29 -4.04
C ALA A 78 -12.55 10.10 -3.05
N ASN A 79 -12.93 8.86 -2.76
CA ASN A 79 -14.03 8.51 -1.85
C ASN A 79 -13.55 8.01 -0.48
N GLY A 80 -12.28 8.24 -0.14
CA GLY A 80 -11.66 7.74 1.08
C GLY A 80 -10.67 8.72 1.70
N ILE A 81 -9.71 8.17 2.40
CA ILE A 81 -8.58 8.87 3.02
C ILE A 81 -7.32 8.54 2.23
N LYS A 82 -6.49 9.55 1.98
CA LYS A 82 -5.15 9.46 1.38
C LYS A 82 -4.12 9.94 2.40
N LEU A 83 -3.14 9.10 2.73
CA LEU A 83 -2.07 9.48 3.66
C LEU A 83 -0.83 9.94 2.90
N ARG A 84 -0.26 11.09 3.29
CA ARG A 84 1.04 11.56 2.78
C ARG A 84 2.19 10.75 3.32
N SER A 85 2.10 10.31 4.57
CA SER A 85 3.19 9.71 5.32
C SER A 85 2.75 8.36 5.88
N PHE A 86 2.73 7.34 5.03
CA PHE A 86 2.53 5.96 5.45
C PHE A 86 3.79 5.16 5.17
N TYR A 87 4.26 4.42 6.17
CA TYR A 87 5.57 3.78 6.16
C TYR A 87 5.47 2.26 6.10
N ASN A 88 6.45 1.67 5.44
CA ASN A 88 6.72 0.24 5.39
C ASN A 88 8.12 -0.05 6.01
N ASN A 89 8.67 -1.25 5.81
CA ASN A 89 10.00 -1.64 6.30
C ASN A 89 11.04 -1.77 5.18
N ALA A 90 10.95 -0.96 4.13
CA ALA A 90 11.88 -0.87 3.00
C ALA A 90 12.10 -2.16 2.20
N ARG A 91 11.52 -3.28 2.61
CA ARG A 91 11.73 -4.59 1.98
C ARG A 91 10.50 -5.49 2.16
N CYS A 92 10.23 -6.34 1.15
CA CYS A 92 9.00 -7.14 1.09
C CYS A 92 8.80 -8.07 2.28
N CYS A 93 9.77 -8.93 2.66
CA CYS A 93 9.59 -9.85 3.78
C CYS A 93 9.37 -9.13 5.12
N PRO A 94 10.21 -8.15 5.52
CA PRO A 94 10.01 -7.39 6.75
C PRO A 94 8.67 -6.66 6.80
N THR A 95 8.25 -6.05 5.68
CA THR A 95 6.97 -5.34 5.59
C THR A 95 5.78 -6.27 5.75
N ARG A 96 5.78 -7.40 5.03
CA ARG A 96 4.71 -8.41 5.11
C ARG A 96 4.59 -9.01 6.50
N ALA A 97 5.72 -9.31 7.14
CA ALA A 97 5.75 -9.77 8.53
C ALA A 97 5.12 -8.75 9.49
N SER A 98 5.48 -7.48 9.35
CA SER A 98 4.92 -6.40 10.17
C SER A 98 3.45 -6.14 9.91
N LEU A 99 2.98 -6.20 8.66
CA LEU A 99 1.56 -6.11 8.32
C LEU A 99 0.75 -7.21 9.00
N LEU A 100 1.26 -8.45 8.92
CA LEU A 100 0.56 -9.63 9.43
C LEU A 100 0.53 -9.71 10.95
N THR A 101 1.51 -9.12 11.65
CA THR A 101 1.67 -9.30 13.09
C THR A 101 1.55 -8.03 13.93
N GLY A 102 1.53 -6.84 13.29
CA GLY A 102 1.56 -5.56 13.99
C GLY A 102 2.86 -5.28 14.76
N ARG A 103 3.93 -6.04 14.50
CA ARG A 103 5.19 -6.01 15.26
C ARG A 103 6.37 -5.59 14.38
N SER A 104 7.50 -5.24 15.04
CA SER A 104 8.78 -5.12 14.34
C SER A 104 9.14 -6.43 13.65
N PRO A 105 9.69 -6.40 12.41
CA PRO A 105 10.05 -7.62 11.71
C PRO A 105 11.09 -8.46 12.45
N HIS A 106 12.03 -7.83 13.16
CA HIS A 106 13.02 -8.50 14.00
C HIS A 106 12.38 -9.29 15.15
N GLN A 107 11.35 -8.74 15.76
CA GLN A 107 10.64 -9.40 16.88
C GLN A 107 10.00 -10.73 16.45
N VAL A 108 9.63 -10.83 15.18
CA VAL A 108 8.92 -11.99 14.62
C VAL A 108 9.78 -12.84 13.67
N GLY A 109 11.11 -12.69 13.75
CA GLY A 109 12.04 -13.54 13.00
C GLY A 109 12.35 -13.11 11.58
N MET A 110 11.85 -11.95 11.15
CA MET A 110 11.90 -11.49 9.76
C MET A 110 12.71 -10.20 9.57
N GLY A 111 13.76 -9.99 10.37
CA GLY A 111 14.70 -8.88 10.19
C GLY A 111 15.47 -8.93 8.87
N LEU A 112 15.49 -10.10 8.22
CA LEU A 112 16.10 -10.33 6.90
C LEU A 112 15.10 -10.96 5.92
N MET A 113 15.60 -11.31 4.74
CA MET A 113 14.82 -12.06 3.73
C MET A 113 14.53 -13.50 4.19
N VAL A 114 13.58 -14.16 3.56
CA VAL A 114 13.27 -15.58 3.83
C VAL A 114 14.48 -16.47 3.64
N THR A 115 14.61 -17.47 4.53
CA THR A 115 15.62 -18.50 4.41
C THR A 115 15.14 -19.56 3.41
N ALA A 116 16.04 -19.97 2.49
CA ALA A 116 15.72 -21.00 1.50
C ALA A 116 15.28 -22.31 2.17
N PRO A 117 14.35 -23.08 1.58
CA PRO A 117 13.78 -24.28 2.21
C PRO A 117 14.80 -25.32 2.65
N ALA A 118 15.90 -25.47 1.89
CA ALA A 118 16.95 -26.44 2.16
C ALA A 118 18.04 -25.92 3.12
N ALA A 119 18.07 -24.61 3.43
CA ALA A 119 19.08 -24.05 4.31
C ALA A 119 18.75 -24.30 5.79
N SER A 120 19.78 -24.47 6.62
CA SER A 120 19.63 -24.38 8.05
C SER A 120 19.40 -22.93 8.46
N TYR A 121 18.64 -22.71 9.52
CA TYR A 121 18.41 -21.39 10.08
C TYR A 121 18.62 -21.42 11.59
N GLU A 122 19.03 -20.30 12.13
CA GLU A 122 19.13 -20.10 13.57
C GLU A 122 17.84 -19.40 14.07
N PRO A 123 17.23 -19.85 15.16
CA PRO A 123 16.09 -19.15 15.77
C PRO A 123 16.45 -17.70 16.15
N GLY A 124 15.45 -16.83 16.12
CA GLY A 124 15.58 -15.43 16.56
C GLY A 124 15.26 -14.41 15.46
N SER A 125 15.73 -13.19 15.63
CA SER A 125 15.32 -12.03 14.82
C SER A 125 15.57 -12.15 13.32
N TYR A 126 16.42 -13.08 12.89
CA TYR A 126 16.82 -13.27 11.48
C TYR A 126 16.64 -14.72 11.01
N GLN A 127 15.68 -15.44 11.58
CA GLN A 127 15.47 -16.85 11.23
C GLN A 127 14.90 -17.04 9.80
N GLY A 128 14.33 -16.01 9.19
CA GLY A 128 13.89 -16.04 7.79
C GLY A 128 12.56 -16.75 7.55
N PHE A 129 11.74 -16.86 8.59
CA PHE A 129 10.32 -17.21 8.51
C PHE A 129 9.57 -16.59 9.68
N LEU A 130 8.26 -16.41 9.50
CA LEU A 130 7.42 -15.79 10.52
C LEU A 130 7.28 -16.71 11.73
N ASP A 131 7.75 -16.25 12.91
CA ASP A 131 7.72 -17.01 14.15
C ASP A 131 6.28 -17.35 14.55
N THR A 132 6.02 -18.63 14.78
CA THR A 132 4.69 -19.17 15.11
C THR A 132 4.23 -18.82 16.53
N SER A 133 5.10 -18.35 17.41
CA SER A 133 4.73 -17.85 18.73
C SER A 133 3.99 -16.52 18.70
N TYR A 134 4.03 -15.81 17.56
CA TYR A 134 3.32 -14.56 17.34
C TYR A 134 2.15 -14.77 16.39
N ALA A 135 0.93 -14.55 16.89
CA ALA A 135 -0.27 -14.69 16.08
C ALA A 135 -0.32 -13.64 14.96
N THR A 136 -0.82 -14.06 13.79
CA THR A 136 -1.11 -13.18 12.67
C THR A 136 -2.49 -12.51 12.83
N VAL A 137 -2.73 -11.45 12.07
CA VAL A 137 -4.04 -10.81 11.98
C VAL A 137 -5.12 -11.81 11.51
N ALA A 138 -4.78 -12.73 10.59
CA ALA A 138 -5.71 -13.75 10.13
C ALA A 138 -6.08 -14.74 11.24
N GLU A 139 -5.10 -15.22 12.01
CA GLU A 139 -5.34 -16.11 13.16
C GLU A 139 -6.24 -15.46 14.22
N LEU A 140 -6.07 -14.16 14.47
CA LEU A 140 -6.86 -13.43 15.47
C LEU A 140 -8.26 -13.12 14.94
N LEU A 141 -8.40 -12.66 13.71
CA LEU A 141 -9.69 -12.40 13.10
C LEU A 141 -10.53 -13.69 12.95
N LYS A 142 -9.89 -14.82 12.64
CA LYS A 142 -10.55 -16.13 12.59
C LYS A 142 -11.15 -16.52 13.95
N LYS A 143 -10.46 -16.24 15.06
CA LYS A 143 -10.98 -16.45 16.43
C LYS A 143 -12.22 -15.60 16.73
N GLU A 144 -12.33 -14.43 16.08
CA GLU A 144 -13.48 -13.54 16.17
C GLU A 144 -14.59 -13.91 15.14
N GLY A 145 -14.45 -15.04 14.45
CA GLY A 145 -15.46 -15.54 13.52
C GLY A 145 -15.43 -14.88 12.14
N TYR A 146 -14.31 -14.30 11.73
CA TYR A 146 -14.08 -13.91 10.33
C TYR A 146 -13.71 -15.13 9.49
N HIS A 147 -14.21 -15.17 8.26
CA HIS A 147 -13.61 -16.02 7.23
C HIS A 147 -12.34 -15.34 6.69
N THR A 148 -11.30 -16.11 6.46
CA THR A 148 -9.99 -15.54 6.17
C THR A 148 -9.44 -16.08 4.86
N TYR A 149 -9.18 -15.16 3.93
CA TYR A 149 -8.76 -15.46 2.57
C TYR A 149 -7.45 -14.77 2.22
N MET A 150 -6.60 -15.46 1.48
CA MET A 150 -5.43 -14.84 0.91
C MET A 150 -5.28 -15.25 -0.56
N SER A 151 -5.03 -14.27 -1.42
CA SER A 151 -4.62 -14.49 -2.79
C SER A 151 -3.40 -13.64 -3.12
N GLY A 152 -2.31 -14.28 -3.60
CA GLY A 152 -1.10 -13.56 -3.96
C GLY A 152 0.19 -14.05 -3.31
N LYS A 153 1.16 -13.14 -3.19
CA LYS A 153 2.50 -13.39 -2.67
C LYS A 153 2.52 -13.47 -1.14
N TRP A 154 3.04 -14.62 -0.62
CA TRP A 154 3.23 -14.83 0.83
C TRP A 154 4.54 -14.24 1.36
N HIS A 155 5.66 -14.82 0.99
CA HIS A 155 7.03 -14.35 1.23
C HIS A 155 7.43 -14.12 2.70
N VAL A 156 6.89 -14.88 3.64
CA VAL A 156 7.28 -14.89 5.06
C VAL A 156 7.48 -16.30 5.61
N GLY A 157 7.93 -17.22 4.75
CA GLY A 157 8.27 -18.60 5.09
C GLY A 157 8.06 -19.54 3.92
N GLU A 158 9.11 -20.28 3.54
CA GLU A 158 9.16 -21.11 2.32
C GLU A 158 8.71 -22.56 2.56
N ARG A 159 8.81 -23.07 3.80
CA ARG A 159 8.46 -24.45 4.13
C ARG A 159 6.96 -24.63 4.34
N PRO A 160 6.39 -25.82 4.07
CA PRO A 160 4.95 -26.08 4.20
C PRO A 160 4.35 -25.73 5.56
N GLU A 161 5.10 -25.91 6.65
CA GLU A 161 4.68 -25.55 8.00
C GLU A 161 4.54 -24.05 8.24
N HIS A 162 5.09 -23.22 7.33
CA HIS A 162 5.04 -21.74 7.41
C HIS A 162 4.00 -21.14 6.45
N TRP A 163 3.28 -21.96 5.66
CA TRP A 163 2.38 -21.46 4.61
C TRP A 163 1.10 -20.82 5.16
N PRO A 164 0.40 -20.02 4.35
CA PRO A 164 -0.72 -19.18 4.81
C PRO A 164 -1.80 -19.92 5.59
N ARG A 165 -2.19 -21.13 5.17
CA ARG A 165 -3.21 -21.90 5.88
C ARG A 165 -2.77 -22.34 7.29
N LYS A 166 -1.47 -22.49 7.52
CA LYS A 166 -0.90 -22.74 8.86
C LYS A 166 -0.82 -21.48 9.70
N ARG A 167 -1.08 -20.32 9.07
CA ARG A 167 -0.99 -18.99 9.68
C ARG A 167 -2.35 -18.24 9.64
N GLY A 168 -3.44 -19.01 9.73
CA GLY A 168 -4.78 -18.49 10.00
C GLY A 168 -5.67 -18.24 8.79
N PHE A 169 -5.20 -18.42 7.56
CA PHE A 169 -6.04 -18.31 6.38
C PHE A 169 -6.81 -19.61 6.11
N ASP A 170 -8.12 -19.51 5.89
CA ASP A 170 -8.98 -20.64 5.54
C ASP A 170 -8.68 -21.14 4.13
N HIS A 171 -8.47 -20.17 3.21
CA HIS A 171 -8.16 -20.46 1.81
C HIS A 171 -6.98 -19.64 1.32
N TYR A 172 -6.17 -20.25 0.47
CA TYR A 172 -5.00 -19.62 -0.11
C TYR A 172 -4.78 -20.03 -1.56
N PHE A 173 -4.51 -19.03 -2.40
CA PHE A 173 -3.91 -19.22 -3.73
C PHE A 173 -2.77 -18.24 -3.93
N GLY A 174 -1.61 -18.71 -4.39
CA GLY A 174 -0.56 -17.76 -4.73
C GLY A 174 0.86 -18.27 -4.75
N LEU A 175 1.78 -17.31 -4.82
CA LEU A 175 3.21 -17.51 -4.83
C LEU A 175 3.76 -17.50 -3.40
N ILE A 176 4.33 -18.62 -2.95
CA ILE A 176 4.99 -18.69 -1.64
C ILE A 176 6.25 -17.83 -1.63
N SER A 177 7.03 -17.86 -2.70
CA SER A 177 8.34 -17.21 -2.83
C SER A 177 8.25 -15.73 -3.17
N GLY A 178 9.41 -15.05 -3.21
CA GLY A 178 9.50 -13.60 -3.38
C GLY A 178 9.22 -13.06 -4.77
N ALA A 179 9.52 -13.82 -5.81
CA ALA A 179 9.34 -13.41 -7.20
C ALA A 179 9.31 -14.63 -8.13
N SER A 180 8.64 -14.50 -9.26
CA SER A 180 8.62 -15.48 -10.35
C SER A 180 8.23 -14.80 -11.65
N SER A 181 8.42 -15.46 -12.80
CA SER A 181 7.79 -15.02 -14.03
C SER A 181 6.26 -14.94 -13.85
N TYR A 182 5.61 -13.94 -14.48
CA TYR A 182 4.15 -13.77 -14.39
C TYR A 182 3.36 -14.79 -15.22
N TYR A 183 4.07 -15.60 -16.02
CA TYR A 183 3.46 -16.58 -16.91
C TYR A 183 3.70 -18.03 -16.49
N GLU A 184 4.77 -18.29 -15.74
CA GLU A 184 5.22 -19.63 -15.41
C GLU A 184 6.29 -19.63 -14.32
N ILE A 185 6.58 -20.79 -13.73
CA ILE A 185 7.83 -20.98 -12.99
C ILE A 185 8.90 -21.40 -13.97
N LEU A 186 9.94 -20.57 -14.10
CA LEU A 186 11.05 -20.87 -14.99
C LEU A 186 11.74 -22.19 -14.61
N PRO A 187 12.20 -23.00 -15.57
CA PRO A 187 12.86 -24.29 -15.30
C PRO A 187 14.00 -24.18 -14.29
N GLN A 188 14.80 -23.10 -14.37
CA GLN A 188 15.93 -22.82 -13.48
C GLN A 188 15.51 -22.47 -12.04
N GLU A 189 14.24 -22.11 -11.83
CA GLU A 189 13.69 -21.73 -10.53
C GLU A 189 12.77 -22.78 -9.89
N ARG A 190 12.49 -23.91 -10.56
CA ARG A 190 11.52 -24.93 -10.09
C ARG A 190 11.78 -25.47 -8.69
N ASN A 191 13.04 -25.48 -8.24
CA ASN A 191 13.38 -25.91 -6.88
C ASN A 191 13.32 -24.78 -5.84
N LYS A 192 13.07 -23.52 -6.28
CA LYS A 192 13.12 -22.31 -5.46
C LYS A 192 11.79 -21.56 -5.41
N ARG A 193 10.88 -21.81 -6.36
CA ARG A 193 9.63 -21.06 -6.52
C ARG A 193 8.46 -22.04 -6.52
N ARG A 194 7.39 -21.67 -5.81
CA ARG A 194 6.19 -22.50 -5.71
C ARG A 194 4.93 -21.66 -5.83
N PHE A 195 4.03 -22.10 -6.70
CA PHE A 195 2.63 -21.70 -6.69
C PHE A 195 1.82 -22.75 -5.96
N ILE A 196 1.01 -22.31 -5.03
CA ILE A 196 0.21 -23.17 -4.16
C ILE A 196 -1.26 -22.79 -4.27
N LEU A 197 -2.10 -23.81 -4.40
CA LEU A 197 -3.54 -23.72 -4.15
C LEU A 197 -3.84 -24.56 -2.90
N GLU A 198 -4.39 -23.91 -1.89
CA GLU A 198 -4.57 -24.48 -0.56
C GLU A 198 -3.21 -24.90 0.04
N ASP A 199 -2.95 -26.17 0.21
CA ASP A 199 -1.68 -26.73 0.70
C ASP A 199 -0.97 -27.61 -0.35
N SER A 200 -1.34 -27.46 -1.64
CA SER A 200 -0.83 -28.30 -2.75
C SER A 200 -0.20 -27.46 -3.84
N ASP A 201 0.82 -28.01 -4.50
CA ASP A 201 1.43 -27.38 -5.67
C ASP A 201 0.37 -27.14 -6.76
N TYR A 202 0.31 -25.92 -7.26
CA TYR A 202 -0.59 -25.54 -8.35
C TYR A 202 0.10 -25.65 -9.70
N ALA A 203 -0.48 -26.44 -10.59
CA ALA A 203 -0.01 -26.60 -11.96
C ALA A 203 -0.45 -25.40 -12.80
N ILE A 204 0.48 -24.49 -13.08
CA ILE A 204 0.20 -23.30 -13.89
C ILE A 204 -0.20 -23.72 -15.31
N PRO A 205 -1.36 -23.28 -15.83
CA PRO A 205 -1.75 -23.50 -17.23
C PRO A 205 -0.72 -22.95 -18.21
N LYS A 206 -0.46 -23.71 -19.29
CA LYS A 206 0.50 -23.28 -20.32
C LYS A 206 0.07 -22.01 -21.04
N ASP A 207 -1.23 -21.86 -21.27
CA ASP A 207 -1.83 -20.77 -22.02
C ASP A 207 -2.83 -20.00 -21.16
N GLY A 208 -2.97 -18.70 -21.42
CA GLY A 208 -3.95 -17.82 -20.78
C GLY A 208 -3.64 -17.43 -19.33
N PHE A 209 -2.58 -17.99 -18.72
CA PHE A 209 -2.22 -17.61 -17.36
C PHE A 209 -1.40 -16.31 -17.33
N TYR A 210 -1.86 -15.39 -16.50
CA TYR A 210 -1.09 -14.21 -16.08
C TYR A 210 -1.31 -13.98 -14.59
N MET A 211 -0.23 -13.98 -13.83
CA MET A 211 -0.23 -14.03 -12.36
C MET A 211 -1.12 -12.97 -11.69
N THR A 212 -1.08 -11.73 -12.17
CA THR A 212 -1.88 -10.62 -11.62
C THR A 212 -3.38 -10.90 -11.77
N ASP A 213 -3.79 -11.45 -12.93
CA ASP A 213 -5.19 -11.81 -13.19
C ASP A 213 -5.61 -12.98 -12.32
N ALA A 214 -4.77 -14.03 -12.26
CA ALA A 214 -5.06 -15.24 -11.48
C ALA A 214 -5.27 -14.94 -9.99
N PHE A 215 -4.50 -14.02 -9.41
CA PHE A 215 -4.72 -13.60 -8.02
C PHE A 215 -6.10 -12.96 -7.83
N THR A 216 -6.54 -12.16 -8.78
CA THR A 216 -7.87 -11.56 -8.72
C THR A 216 -8.97 -12.58 -8.97
N ASP A 217 -8.77 -13.51 -9.91
CA ASP A 217 -9.76 -14.55 -10.21
C ASP A 217 -10.07 -15.39 -8.96
N HIS A 218 -9.05 -15.85 -8.23
CA HIS A 218 -9.25 -16.57 -6.96
C HIS A 218 -9.86 -15.68 -5.87
N ALA A 219 -9.48 -14.40 -5.78
CA ALA A 219 -10.15 -13.48 -4.86
C ALA A 219 -11.64 -13.33 -5.17
N LEU A 220 -12.03 -13.29 -6.45
CA LEU A 220 -13.42 -13.25 -6.89
C LEU A 220 -14.18 -14.56 -6.58
N GLU A 221 -13.52 -15.71 -6.70
CA GLU A 221 -14.08 -17.00 -6.27
C GLU A 221 -14.39 -17.00 -4.76
N TYR A 222 -13.50 -16.47 -3.93
CA TYR A 222 -13.74 -16.32 -2.50
C TYR A 222 -14.94 -15.40 -2.22
N LEU A 223 -15.04 -14.24 -2.89
CA LEU A 223 -16.19 -13.35 -2.75
C LEU A 223 -17.50 -13.99 -3.24
N HIS A 224 -17.46 -14.83 -4.26
CA HIS A 224 -18.61 -15.60 -4.71
C HIS A 224 -19.06 -16.61 -3.65
N THR A 225 -18.12 -17.28 -3.01
CA THR A 225 -18.38 -18.20 -1.90
C THR A 225 -19.03 -17.45 -0.74
N GLU A 226 -18.50 -16.29 -0.35
CA GLU A 226 -19.05 -15.44 0.73
C GLU A 226 -20.50 -15.00 0.44
N LYS A 227 -20.81 -14.61 -0.79
CA LYS A 227 -22.17 -14.22 -1.18
C LYS A 227 -23.19 -15.34 -0.93
N ASN A 228 -22.78 -16.59 -1.11
CA ASN A 228 -23.67 -17.75 -1.04
C ASN A 228 -23.71 -18.39 0.36
N ARG A 229 -22.97 -17.87 1.34
CA ARG A 229 -22.98 -18.37 2.71
C ARG A 229 -24.29 -17.99 3.44
N LYS A 230 -24.71 -18.85 4.34
CA LYS A 230 -25.92 -18.65 5.17
C LYS A 230 -25.60 -17.93 6.48
N ASP A 231 -24.33 -18.00 6.92
CA ASP A 231 -23.87 -17.25 8.08
C ASP A 231 -23.58 -15.79 7.65
N ALA A 232 -23.90 -14.84 8.50
CA ALA A 232 -23.64 -13.42 8.25
C ALA A 232 -22.25 -12.98 8.76
N ALA A 233 -21.29 -13.91 8.79
CA ALA A 233 -19.94 -13.63 9.26
C ALA A 233 -19.20 -12.69 8.31
N PRO A 234 -18.42 -11.72 8.82
CA PRO A 234 -17.57 -10.90 8.00
C PRO A 234 -16.36 -11.68 7.48
N PHE A 235 -15.69 -11.16 6.44
CA PHE A 235 -14.46 -11.76 5.93
C PHE A 235 -13.26 -10.80 6.00
N PHE A 236 -12.08 -11.40 6.06
CA PHE A 236 -10.79 -10.75 5.85
C PHE A 236 -10.14 -11.32 4.58
N LEU A 237 -9.81 -10.45 3.63
CA LEU A 237 -9.09 -10.81 2.41
C LEU A 237 -7.76 -10.06 2.36
N TYR A 238 -6.65 -10.81 2.25
CA TYR A 238 -5.33 -10.25 1.93
C TYR A 238 -5.02 -10.54 0.46
N LEU A 239 -5.19 -9.53 -0.41
CA LEU A 239 -4.87 -9.58 -1.83
C LEU A 239 -3.50 -8.97 -2.06
N ALA A 240 -2.48 -9.81 -2.16
CA ALA A 240 -1.08 -9.43 -2.20
C ALA A 240 -0.49 -9.64 -3.60
N TYR A 241 -0.65 -8.64 -4.47
CA TYR A 241 -0.09 -8.71 -5.81
C TYR A 241 1.43 -8.82 -5.80
N THR A 242 1.99 -9.47 -6.83
CA THR A 242 3.40 -9.38 -7.16
C THR A 242 3.69 -8.18 -8.08
N ALA A 243 2.67 -7.63 -8.73
CA ALA A 243 2.81 -6.47 -9.60
C ALA A 243 3.11 -5.21 -8.77
N PRO A 244 4.03 -4.35 -9.27
CA PRO A 244 4.84 -4.45 -10.49
C PRO A 244 6.28 -4.98 -10.31
N HIS A 245 6.55 -5.84 -9.30
CA HIS A 245 7.87 -6.42 -9.05
C HIS A 245 8.46 -7.12 -10.29
N PHE A 246 9.78 -7.07 -10.44
CA PHE A 246 10.45 -7.81 -11.52
C PHE A 246 10.35 -9.35 -11.37
N PRO A 247 10.52 -10.11 -12.49
CA PRO A 247 10.70 -9.65 -13.86
C PRO A 247 9.48 -8.90 -14.38
N ILE A 248 9.74 -7.75 -15.04
CA ILE A 248 8.63 -6.94 -15.56
C ILE A 248 8.01 -7.63 -16.79
N HIS A 249 6.73 -7.94 -16.69
CA HIS A 249 5.98 -8.66 -17.71
C HIS A 249 4.59 -8.05 -17.92
N SER A 250 4.14 -7.94 -19.16
CA SER A 250 2.75 -7.59 -19.47
C SER A 250 2.29 -8.31 -20.74
N PRO A 251 1.10 -8.92 -20.74
CA PRO A 251 0.55 -9.58 -21.92
C PRO A 251 -0.05 -8.60 -22.93
N ASP A 252 -0.18 -7.33 -22.61
CA ASP A 252 -0.90 -6.32 -23.41
C ASP A 252 0.07 -5.40 -24.17
N GLU A 253 0.44 -5.81 -25.39
CA GLU A 253 1.34 -5.03 -26.26
C GLU A 253 0.72 -3.68 -26.68
N ALA A 254 -0.60 -3.56 -26.79
CA ALA A 254 -1.24 -2.29 -27.15
C ALA A 254 -1.10 -1.29 -25.99
N LEU A 255 -1.22 -1.78 -24.76
CA LEU A 255 -1.02 -0.97 -23.56
C LEU A 255 0.44 -0.54 -23.42
N ILE A 256 1.39 -1.44 -23.67
CA ILE A 256 2.83 -1.11 -23.68
C ILE A 256 3.09 -0.02 -24.72
N ALA A 257 2.64 -0.19 -25.95
CA ALA A 257 2.86 0.79 -27.03
C ALA A 257 2.27 2.18 -26.71
N ARG A 258 1.19 2.26 -25.95
CA ARG A 258 0.64 3.52 -25.44
C ARG A 258 1.59 4.19 -24.48
N TYR A 259 2.17 3.44 -23.54
CA TYR A 259 3.11 3.96 -22.55
C TYR A 259 4.48 4.28 -23.15
N GLU A 260 4.94 3.56 -24.17
CA GLU A 260 6.19 3.91 -24.87
C GLU A 260 6.16 5.36 -25.40
N LYS A 261 5.00 5.82 -25.91
CA LYS A 261 4.83 7.21 -26.36
C LYS A 261 4.97 8.22 -25.22
N ILE A 262 4.54 7.87 -24.02
CA ILE A 262 4.64 8.72 -22.83
C ILE A 262 6.10 8.77 -22.36
N TYR A 263 6.76 7.62 -22.23
CA TYR A 263 8.10 7.51 -21.69
C TYR A 263 9.23 7.86 -22.68
N ALA A 264 8.87 8.11 -23.93
CA ALA A 264 9.81 8.70 -24.90
C ALA A 264 10.37 10.06 -24.46
N LYS A 265 9.71 10.76 -23.54
CA LYS A 265 10.19 12.00 -22.91
C LYS A 265 11.42 11.79 -22.00
N GLY A 266 11.67 10.55 -21.55
CA GLY A 266 12.75 10.18 -20.65
C GLY A 266 12.49 10.49 -19.18
N TRP A 267 13.34 9.92 -18.33
CA TRP A 267 13.16 9.96 -16.86
C TRP A 267 13.27 11.35 -16.26
N ASP A 268 14.14 12.23 -16.75
CA ASP A 268 14.29 13.57 -16.20
C ASP A 268 13.02 14.40 -16.41
N GLN A 269 12.41 14.33 -17.60
CA GLN A 269 11.19 15.05 -17.91
C GLN A 269 9.98 14.47 -17.16
N ILE A 270 9.81 13.15 -17.16
CA ILE A 270 8.72 12.48 -16.45
C ILE A 270 8.77 12.79 -14.95
N ARG A 271 9.95 12.77 -14.34
CA ARG A 271 10.13 13.10 -12.92
C ARG A 271 9.68 14.53 -12.60
N LYS A 272 10.04 15.50 -13.46
CA LYS A 272 9.58 16.89 -13.33
C LYS A 272 8.05 17.01 -13.48
N GLU A 273 7.46 16.31 -14.45
CA GLU A 273 6.02 16.31 -14.70
C GLU A 273 5.23 15.70 -13.51
N ARG A 274 5.73 14.58 -12.94
CA ARG A 274 5.16 13.98 -11.71
C ARG A 274 5.17 14.96 -10.56
N TYR A 275 6.31 15.57 -10.28
CA TYR A 275 6.44 16.55 -9.20
C TYR A 275 5.52 17.77 -9.39
N ALA A 276 5.40 18.29 -10.61
CA ALA A 276 4.47 19.36 -10.92
C ALA A 276 3.00 18.92 -10.71
N LYS A 277 2.65 17.69 -11.10
CA LYS A 277 1.31 17.14 -10.85
C LYS A 277 1.05 16.95 -9.35
N MET A 278 2.02 16.45 -8.57
CA MET A 278 1.91 16.31 -7.12
C MET A 278 1.60 17.63 -6.42
N LYS A 279 2.24 18.74 -6.84
CA LYS A 279 1.91 20.09 -6.36
C LYS A 279 0.48 20.49 -6.73
N ARG A 280 0.08 20.28 -7.97
CA ARG A 280 -1.25 20.66 -8.46
C ARG A 280 -2.38 19.92 -7.75
N ILE A 281 -2.20 18.65 -7.40
CA ILE A 281 -3.21 17.86 -6.67
C ILE A 281 -3.12 18.02 -5.15
N GLY A 282 -2.21 18.87 -4.63
CA GLY A 282 -2.04 19.13 -3.20
C GLY A 282 -1.42 17.98 -2.40
N LEU A 283 -0.78 17.00 -3.07
CA LEU A 283 -0.06 15.93 -2.37
C LEU A 283 1.21 16.46 -1.72
N VAL A 284 1.95 17.33 -2.40
CA VAL A 284 3.13 18.01 -1.87
C VAL A 284 2.93 19.52 -1.85
N ASP A 285 3.53 20.18 -0.87
CA ASP A 285 3.54 21.64 -0.69
C ASP A 285 4.96 22.20 -0.89
N ALA A 286 5.19 23.44 -0.47
CA ALA A 286 6.47 24.12 -0.66
C ALA A 286 7.63 23.50 0.16
N SER A 287 7.34 22.73 1.20
CA SER A 287 8.36 22.04 2.00
C SER A 287 9.01 20.85 1.27
N TYR A 288 8.29 20.26 0.31
CA TYR A 288 8.83 19.19 -0.52
C TYR A 288 9.70 19.78 -1.63
N GLN A 289 10.89 19.26 -1.80
CA GLN A 289 11.78 19.59 -2.89
C GLN A 289 11.94 18.38 -3.80
N LEU A 290 12.06 18.63 -5.10
CA LEU A 290 12.46 17.58 -6.03
C LEU A 290 13.96 17.31 -5.80
N THR A 291 14.28 16.13 -5.28
CA THR A 291 15.67 15.74 -5.06
C THR A 291 16.43 15.65 -6.39
N GLU A 292 17.72 15.88 -6.34
CA GLU A 292 18.57 15.76 -7.52
C GLU A 292 18.59 14.32 -8.06
N ARG A 293 18.87 14.17 -9.35
CA ARG A 293 19.13 12.88 -9.95
C ARG A 293 20.45 12.34 -9.40
N PRO A 294 20.51 11.09 -8.94
CA PRO A 294 21.76 10.46 -8.50
C PRO A 294 22.85 10.55 -9.58
N SER A 295 24.10 10.76 -9.15
CA SER A 295 25.24 10.97 -10.06
C SER A 295 25.58 9.76 -10.94
N ASP A 296 25.21 8.58 -10.50
CA ASP A 296 25.37 7.30 -11.21
C ASP A 296 24.27 7.03 -12.25
N ILE A 297 23.26 7.91 -12.34
CA ILE A 297 22.25 7.91 -13.41
C ILE A 297 22.64 8.96 -14.46
N PRO A 298 22.84 8.59 -15.73
CA PRO A 298 23.12 9.56 -16.78
C PRO A 298 21.93 10.49 -17.03
N ALA A 299 22.14 11.68 -17.57
CA ALA A 299 21.04 12.47 -18.10
C ALA A 299 20.34 11.69 -19.23
N TRP A 300 19.03 11.90 -19.38
CA TRP A 300 18.30 11.21 -20.46
C TRP A 300 18.93 11.45 -21.84
N GLU A 301 19.43 12.65 -22.07
CA GLU A 301 20.06 13.02 -23.36
C GLU A 301 21.27 12.13 -23.65
N ASP A 302 22.03 11.78 -22.61
CA ASP A 302 23.27 10.98 -22.69
C ASP A 302 23.03 9.48 -22.58
N ALA A 303 21.78 9.07 -22.34
CA ALA A 303 21.43 7.65 -22.17
C ALA A 303 21.60 6.87 -23.48
N SER A 304 22.35 5.77 -23.42
CA SER A 304 22.40 4.78 -24.48
C SER A 304 21.12 3.93 -24.49
N ASP A 305 20.81 3.31 -25.64
CA ASP A 305 19.69 2.37 -25.80
C ASP A 305 18.33 2.88 -25.24
N LYS A 306 17.99 4.13 -25.58
CA LYS A 306 16.73 4.76 -25.13
C LYS A 306 15.49 3.91 -25.42
N LYS A 307 15.52 3.13 -26.51
CA LYS A 307 14.39 2.27 -26.89
C LYS A 307 14.10 1.21 -25.82
N THR A 308 15.14 0.55 -25.32
CA THR A 308 14.99 -0.43 -24.23
C THR A 308 14.55 0.23 -22.92
N TRP A 309 15.09 1.40 -22.58
CA TRP A 309 14.68 2.14 -21.39
C TRP A 309 13.22 2.56 -21.44
N ILE A 310 12.76 3.08 -22.57
CA ILE A 310 11.36 3.45 -22.81
C ILE A 310 10.46 2.22 -22.58
N ARG A 311 10.83 1.08 -23.21
CA ARG A 311 10.03 -0.14 -23.11
C ARG A 311 10.00 -0.70 -21.68
N LYS A 312 11.11 -0.68 -20.95
CA LYS A 312 11.14 -1.11 -19.54
C LYS A 312 10.08 -0.38 -18.71
N MET A 313 10.05 0.95 -18.78
CA MET A 313 9.07 1.71 -18.01
C MET A 313 7.64 1.55 -18.54
N ALA A 314 7.47 1.39 -19.85
CA ALA A 314 6.17 1.14 -20.46
C ALA A 314 5.56 -0.20 -20.00
N VAL A 315 6.37 -1.26 -19.89
CA VAL A 315 5.93 -2.55 -19.35
C VAL A 315 5.57 -2.42 -17.88
N TYR A 316 6.40 -1.77 -17.08
CA TYR A 316 6.12 -1.53 -15.66
C TYR A 316 4.80 -0.77 -15.45
N ALA A 317 4.56 0.29 -16.21
CA ALA A 317 3.31 1.04 -16.17
C ALA A 317 2.10 0.19 -16.60
N ALA A 318 2.27 -0.65 -17.63
CA ALA A 318 1.23 -1.57 -18.07
C ALA A 318 0.86 -2.61 -17.00
N MET A 319 1.84 -3.07 -16.20
CA MET A 319 1.58 -3.95 -15.04
C MET A 319 0.74 -3.25 -13.96
N ILE A 320 1.03 -1.99 -13.67
CA ILE A 320 0.27 -1.20 -12.67
C ILE A 320 -1.17 -0.97 -13.18
N GLU A 321 -1.35 -0.57 -14.43
CA GLU A 321 -2.68 -0.38 -14.99
C GLU A 321 -3.47 -1.70 -15.01
N ARG A 322 -2.83 -2.83 -15.33
CA ARG A 322 -3.49 -4.14 -15.27
C ARG A 322 -3.91 -4.50 -13.83
N MET A 323 -3.08 -4.19 -12.84
CA MET A 323 -3.43 -4.35 -11.42
C MET A 323 -4.64 -3.46 -11.06
N ASP A 324 -4.66 -2.20 -11.49
CA ASP A 324 -5.80 -1.30 -11.27
C ASP A 324 -7.10 -1.82 -11.90
N GLN A 325 -7.04 -2.35 -13.14
CA GLN A 325 -8.18 -3.00 -13.80
C GLN A 325 -8.70 -4.18 -12.97
N ASN A 326 -7.82 -4.99 -12.41
CA ASN A 326 -8.17 -6.11 -11.54
C ASN A 326 -8.78 -5.66 -10.21
N ILE A 327 -8.29 -4.58 -9.61
CA ILE A 327 -8.92 -3.95 -8.44
C ILE A 327 -10.33 -3.47 -8.79
N GLY A 328 -10.52 -2.93 -9.99
CA GLY A 328 -11.85 -2.57 -10.52
C GLY A 328 -12.81 -3.76 -10.59
N ARG A 329 -12.34 -4.94 -11.01
CA ARG A 329 -13.12 -6.20 -11.01
C ARG A 329 -13.55 -6.58 -9.58
N LEU A 330 -12.62 -6.51 -8.62
CA LEU A 330 -12.91 -6.78 -7.21
C LEU A 330 -13.99 -5.84 -6.64
N ILE A 331 -13.85 -4.53 -6.87
CA ILE A 331 -14.82 -3.52 -6.42
C ILE A 331 -16.19 -3.77 -7.05
N THR A 332 -16.23 -4.12 -8.34
CA THR A 332 -17.48 -4.44 -9.05
C THR A 332 -18.17 -5.65 -8.44
N ALA A 333 -17.43 -6.70 -8.11
CA ALA A 333 -17.97 -7.89 -7.45
C ALA A 333 -18.52 -7.58 -6.04
N LEU A 334 -17.80 -6.81 -5.24
CA LEU A 334 -18.25 -6.37 -3.92
C LEU A 334 -19.58 -5.60 -4.00
N LYS A 335 -19.73 -4.70 -4.98
CA LYS A 335 -20.97 -3.96 -5.23
C LYS A 335 -22.11 -4.89 -5.66
N ALA A 336 -21.85 -5.79 -6.59
CA ALA A 336 -22.84 -6.77 -7.06
C ALA A 336 -23.30 -7.74 -5.97
N ASN A 337 -22.46 -7.98 -4.97
CA ASN A 337 -22.77 -8.82 -3.79
C ASN A 337 -23.43 -8.04 -2.65
N GLY A 338 -23.55 -6.70 -2.73
CA GLY A 338 -24.05 -5.86 -1.63
C GLY A 338 -23.09 -5.75 -0.44
N GLN A 339 -21.82 -6.09 -0.62
CA GLN A 339 -20.81 -6.12 0.46
C GLN A 339 -19.94 -4.84 0.50
N TYR A 340 -19.96 -4.01 -0.55
CA TYR A 340 -19.06 -2.88 -0.71
C TYR A 340 -19.20 -1.81 0.38
N GLU A 341 -20.43 -1.47 0.77
CA GLU A 341 -20.70 -0.36 1.71
C GLU A 341 -20.08 -0.63 3.09
N ASN A 342 -20.16 -1.87 3.58
CA ASN A 342 -19.58 -2.28 4.86
C ASN A 342 -18.27 -3.05 4.70
N THR A 343 -17.39 -2.59 3.82
CA THR A 343 -16.05 -3.13 3.61
C THR A 343 -15.00 -2.03 3.76
N LEU A 344 -14.04 -2.22 4.69
CA LEU A 344 -12.82 -1.43 4.73
C LEU A 344 -11.84 -1.97 3.70
N ILE A 345 -11.49 -1.16 2.71
CA ILE A 345 -10.44 -1.44 1.71
C ILE A 345 -9.23 -0.58 2.03
N VAL A 346 -8.05 -1.21 2.17
CA VAL A 346 -6.76 -0.52 2.34
C VAL A 346 -5.85 -0.93 1.20
N PHE A 347 -5.30 0.07 0.49
CA PHE A 347 -4.32 -0.13 -0.57
C PHE A 347 -2.98 0.49 -0.16
N LEU A 348 -1.87 -0.24 -0.40
CA LEU A 348 -0.49 0.19 -0.13
C LEU A 348 0.52 -0.57 -0.99
N SER A 349 1.82 -0.17 -0.93
CA SER A 349 2.96 -0.94 -1.46
C SER A 349 3.85 -1.43 -0.32
N ASP A 350 4.55 -2.54 -0.51
CA ASP A 350 5.40 -3.13 0.54
C ASP A 350 6.76 -2.47 0.71
N ASN A 351 7.25 -1.74 -0.28
CA ASN A 351 8.43 -0.87 -0.22
C ASN A 351 8.38 0.17 -1.35
N GLY A 352 9.35 1.07 -1.39
CA GLY A 352 9.54 1.96 -2.52
C GLY A 352 9.94 1.21 -3.80
N GLY A 353 9.94 1.90 -4.93
CA GLY A 353 10.35 1.37 -6.23
C GLY A 353 11.75 0.77 -6.17
N CYS A 354 11.99 -0.26 -6.98
CA CYS A 354 13.15 -1.14 -6.91
C CYS A 354 14.24 -0.73 -7.92
N ALA A 355 15.42 -0.40 -7.42
CA ALA A 355 16.58 -0.04 -8.27
C ALA A 355 17.48 -1.25 -8.60
N GLU A 356 17.11 -2.46 -8.17
CA GLU A 356 17.90 -3.67 -8.43
C GLU A 356 17.93 -3.98 -9.94
N ASN A 357 19.06 -4.48 -10.43
CA ASN A 357 19.17 -5.07 -11.76
C ASN A 357 19.32 -6.60 -11.69
N THR A 358 19.03 -7.27 -12.78
CA THR A 358 19.06 -8.73 -12.86
C THR A 358 20.09 -9.25 -13.84
N ASN A 359 21.00 -8.42 -14.31
CA ASN A 359 21.94 -8.73 -15.37
C ASN A 359 22.78 -10.00 -15.10
N ASN A 360 23.06 -10.30 -13.82
CA ASN A 360 23.89 -11.44 -13.40
C ASN A 360 23.10 -12.73 -13.16
N ARG A 361 21.78 -12.77 -13.40
CA ARG A 361 20.96 -13.94 -13.04
C ARG A 361 20.89 -15.02 -14.12
N ASN A 362 21.33 -14.74 -15.34
CA ASN A 362 21.27 -15.63 -16.51
C ASN A 362 19.89 -16.27 -16.77
N LEU A 363 18.81 -15.52 -16.44
CA LEU A 363 17.42 -15.96 -16.59
C LEU A 363 16.73 -15.32 -17.80
N ASN A 364 17.38 -14.33 -18.41
CA ASN A 364 16.82 -13.57 -19.52
C ASN A 364 17.10 -14.25 -20.86
N ASP A 365 16.04 -14.56 -21.61
CA ASP A 365 16.15 -14.92 -23.03
C ASP A 365 16.31 -13.62 -23.85
N SER A 366 17.52 -13.34 -24.32
CA SER A 366 17.85 -12.15 -25.09
C SER A 366 17.15 -12.06 -26.47
N THR A 367 16.51 -13.13 -26.92
CA THR A 367 15.70 -13.13 -28.16
C THR A 367 14.31 -12.55 -27.94
N LYS A 368 13.88 -12.38 -26.68
CA LYS A 368 12.58 -11.84 -26.30
C LYS A 368 12.66 -10.34 -26.02
N LEU A 369 11.62 -9.64 -26.41
CA LEU A 369 11.44 -8.25 -26.02
C LEU A 369 11.15 -8.14 -24.53
N VAL A 370 11.59 -7.06 -23.89
CA VAL A 370 11.22 -6.74 -22.51
C VAL A 370 9.71 -6.81 -22.35
N GLY A 371 9.23 -7.51 -21.34
CA GLY A 371 7.82 -7.69 -21.04
C GLY A 371 7.20 -9.00 -21.54
N GLN A 372 7.85 -9.68 -22.47
CA GLN A 372 7.36 -10.94 -23.01
C GLN A 372 7.73 -12.15 -22.13
N ARG A 373 6.98 -13.25 -22.28
CA ARG A 373 7.33 -14.54 -21.67
C ARG A 373 8.75 -14.95 -22.09
N GLY A 374 9.57 -15.31 -21.11
CA GLY A 374 10.99 -15.64 -21.29
C GLY A 374 11.95 -14.46 -21.13
N SER A 375 11.49 -13.19 -21.21
CA SER A 375 12.33 -12.07 -20.79
C SER A 375 12.49 -12.05 -19.27
N TYR A 376 13.60 -11.53 -18.75
CA TYR A 376 13.82 -11.37 -17.31
C TYR A 376 14.53 -10.05 -17.02
N ASN A 377 13.74 -8.98 -16.97
CA ASN A 377 14.26 -7.62 -16.87
C ASN A 377 13.68 -6.90 -15.66
N THR A 378 14.41 -5.87 -15.21
CA THR A 378 13.94 -4.85 -14.28
C THR A 378 13.82 -3.52 -15.00
N TYR A 379 13.17 -2.52 -14.37
CA TYR A 379 13.16 -1.15 -14.91
C TYR A 379 14.36 -0.32 -14.43
N ASP A 380 15.17 -0.87 -13.50
CA ASP A 380 16.43 -0.36 -13.00
C ASP A 380 16.36 1.00 -12.28
N MET A 381 17.49 1.46 -11.81
CA MET A 381 17.65 2.65 -10.97
C MET A 381 17.10 3.95 -11.59
N PRO A 382 17.31 4.27 -12.90
CA PRO A 382 16.79 5.50 -13.47
C PRO A 382 15.27 5.65 -13.32
N TRP A 383 14.53 4.58 -13.61
CA TRP A 383 13.08 4.58 -13.49
C TRP A 383 12.60 4.42 -12.05
N ALA A 384 13.36 3.73 -11.18
CA ALA A 384 13.07 3.70 -9.75
C ALA A 384 13.16 5.11 -9.12
N ASN A 385 14.09 5.95 -9.58
CA ASN A 385 14.18 7.35 -9.18
C ASN A 385 12.94 8.16 -9.60
N VAL A 386 12.36 7.86 -10.75
CA VAL A 386 11.07 8.45 -11.17
C VAL A 386 9.93 7.96 -10.30
N SER A 387 9.85 6.65 -10.06
CA SER A 387 8.79 6.02 -9.25
C SER A 387 8.72 6.57 -7.82
N ASN A 388 9.87 6.92 -7.23
CA ASN A 388 9.96 7.45 -5.88
C ASN A 388 9.93 8.99 -5.79
N THR A 389 9.54 9.68 -6.87
CA THR A 389 9.41 11.16 -6.86
C THR A 389 8.54 11.60 -5.67
N PRO A 390 8.92 12.64 -4.90
CA PRO A 390 10.07 13.53 -5.07
C PRO A 390 11.32 13.06 -4.32
N PHE A 391 11.27 11.92 -3.65
CA PHE A 391 12.24 11.43 -2.70
C PHE A 391 13.51 10.89 -3.37
N ARG A 392 14.54 10.72 -2.56
CA ARG A 392 15.79 10.03 -2.92
C ARG A 392 15.79 8.59 -2.40
N LYS A 393 16.65 7.75 -2.98
CA LYS A 393 16.80 6.33 -2.65
C LYS A 393 15.58 5.47 -3.02
N TYR A 394 15.64 4.19 -2.67
CA TYR A 394 14.80 3.14 -3.23
C TYR A 394 14.56 2.05 -2.19
N LYS A 395 13.80 1.02 -2.55
CA LYS A 395 13.74 -0.27 -1.84
C LYS A 395 15.11 -0.59 -1.22
N HIS A 396 15.15 -1.13 -0.02
CA HIS A 396 16.33 -1.46 0.78
C HIS A 396 16.85 -0.32 1.66
N TYR A 397 16.73 0.94 1.24
CA TYR A 397 17.19 2.10 2.01
C TYR A 397 16.13 2.63 2.98
N MET A 398 16.60 3.21 4.11
CA MET A 398 15.70 3.79 5.13
C MET A 398 15.40 5.28 4.91
N HIS A 399 15.88 5.87 3.81
CA HIS A 399 15.43 7.17 3.33
C HIS A 399 13.98 7.10 2.85
N GLU A 400 13.31 8.26 2.77
CA GLU A 400 11.88 8.30 2.43
C GLU A 400 11.54 7.50 1.18
N GLY A 401 12.36 7.57 0.11
CA GLY A 401 12.09 6.81 -1.12
C GLY A 401 12.10 5.28 -0.97
N GLY A 402 12.69 4.75 0.10
CA GLY A 402 12.65 3.31 0.39
C GLY A 402 11.50 2.88 1.28
N ILE A 403 11.10 3.74 2.23
CA ILE A 403 10.15 3.36 3.30
C ILE A 403 8.76 3.99 3.18
N ILE A 404 8.57 5.05 2.38
CA ILE A 404 7.26 5.68 2.22
C ILE A 404 6.47 5.01 1.10
N THR A 405 5.17 4.87 1.29
CA THR A 405 4.28 4.22 0.32
C THR A 405 2.97 5.01 0.18
N PRO A 406 2.34 5.02 -1.00
CA PRO A 406 0.96 5.47 -1.10
C PRO A 406 0.08 4.62 -0.17
N CYS A 407 -0.86 5.26 0.50
CA CYS A 407 -1.83 4.55 1.33
C CYS A 407 -3.22 5.17 1.17
N ILE A 408 -4.17 4.34 0.76
CA ILE A 408 -5.57 4.70 0.55
C ILE A 408 -6.42 3.83 1.47
N LEU A 409 -7.30 4.48 2.25
CA LEU A 409 -8.29 3.78 3.08
C LEU A 409 -9.68 4.21 2.63
N GLN A 410 -10.55 3.25 2.32
CA GLN A 410 -11.91 3.52 1.90
C GLN A 410 -12.87 2.56 2.60
N TRP A 411 -13.92 3.11 3.23
CA TRP A 411 -15.02 2.38 3.84
C TRP A 411 -16.29 3.23 3.69
N PRO A 412 -17.10 2.98 2.68
CA PRO A 412 -18.19 3.90 2.29
C PRO A 412 -19.16 4.22 3.41
N GLU A 413 -19.54 3.24 4.22
CA GLU A 413 -20.49 3.43 5.31
C GLU A 413 -19.97 4.35 6.42
N VAL A 414 -18.63 4.39 6.64
CA VAL A 414 -18.03 5.05 7.82
C VAL A 414 -17.12 6.21 7.44
N ILE A 415 -16.22 6.03 6.46
CA ILE A 415 -15.23 7.04 6.07
C ILE A 415 -15.88 8.05 5.13
N ARG A 416 -15.88 9.32 5.53
CA ARG A 416 -16.28 10.42 4.65
C ARG A 416 -15.13 10.77 3.70
N PRO A 417 -15.43 11.06 2.42
CA PRO A 417 -14.41 11.47 1.46
C PRO A 417 -13.58 12.66 1.98
N GLN A 418 -12.26 12.53 1.87
CA GLN A 418 -11.33 13.59 2.24
C GLN A 418 -10.69 14.18 0.98
N MET A 419 -10.93 15.47 0.72
CA MET A 419 -10.32 16.17 -0.43
C MET A 419 -8.81 16.28 -0.25
N ALA A 420 -8.35 16.64 0.95
CA ALA A 420 -6.92 16.80 1.26
C ALA A 420 -6.25 15.46 1.57
N TYR A 421 -4.94 15.42 1.36
CA TYR A 421 -4.06 14.37 1.87
C TYR A 421 -3.80 14.61 3.35
N LEU A 422 -3.98 13.60 4.17
CA LEU A 422 -3.71 13.70 5.60
C LEU A 422 -2.21 13.54 5.89
N SER A 423 -1.67 14.44 6.70
CA SER A 423 -0.27 14.41 7.13
C SER A 423 -0.01 13.51 8.35
N SER A 424 -1.04 12.79 8.83
CA SER A 424 -0.88 11.83 9.91
C SER A 424 0.11 10.73 9.52
N THR A 425 1.00 10.38 10.45
CA THR A 425 1.98 9.33 10.23
C THR A 425 1.36 7.96 10.53
N GLY A 426 1.31 7.09 9.52
CA GLY A 426 0.93 5.68 9.67
C GLY A 426 2.11 4.75 9.36
N HIS A 427 1.98 3.49 9.76
CA HIS A 427 2.97 2.44 9.48
C HIS A 427 2.24 1.11 9.22
N VAL A 428 2.83 0.20 8.46
CA VAL A 428 2.23 -1.12 8.16
C VAL A 428 1.85 -1.92 9.40
N THR A 429 2.55 -1.72 10.51
CA THR A 429 2.20 -2.33 11.80
C THR A 429 0.84 -1.91 12.33
N ASP A 430 0.29 -0.79 11.86
CA ASP A 430 -0.98 -0.24 12.33
C ASP A 430 -2.19 -0.99 11.76
N LEU A 431 -2.00 -1.73 10.68
CA LEU A 431 -3.10 -2.43 10.01
C LEU A 431 -3.69 -3.53 10.89
N MET A 432 -2.84 -4.31 11.60
CA MET A 432 -3.33 -5.35 12.50
C MET A 432 -4.18 -4.78 13.66
N PRO A 433 -3.72 -3.84 14.50
CA PRO A 433 -4.55 -3.30 15.58
C PRO A 433 -5.78 -2.56 15.06
N THR A 434 -5.75 -2.00 13.83
CA THR A 434 -6.92 -1.43 13.18
C THR A 434 -7.97 -2.51 12.89
N ALA A 435 -7.57 -3.63 12.28
CA ALA A 435 -8.48 -4.73 12.00
C ALA A 435 -9.06 -5.33 13.28
N LEU A 436 -8.25 -5.51 14.31
CA LEU A 436 -8.69 -6.05 15.60
C LEU A 436 -9.69 -5.12 16.31
N GLU A 437 -9.47 -3.81 16.30
CA GLU A 437 -10.42 -2.84 16.84
C GLU A 437 -11.77 -2.93 16.13
N LEU A 438 -11.77 -3.04 14.79
CA LEU A 438 -12.99 -3.17 14.00
C LEU A 438 -13.72 -4.51 14.23
N ALA A 439 -12.98 -5.55 14.54
CA ALA A 439 -13.52 -6.85 14.89
C ALA A 439 -14.04 -6.92 16.33
N GLY A 440 -13.75 -5.92 17.17
CA GLY A 440 -14.02 -5.97 18.61
C GLY A 440 -13.07 -6.89 19.39
N ALA A 441 -11.93 -7.24 18.78
CA ALA A 441 -10.94 -8.12 19.37
C ALA A 441 -9.96 -7.40 20.29
N THR A 442 -9.42 -8.11 21.26
CA THR A 442 -8.33 -7.60 22.11
C THR A 442 -7.02 -7.58 21.33
N THR A 443 -6.35 -6.43 21.31
CA THR A 443 -5.00 -6.31 20.75
C THR A 443 -3.98 -6.97 21.67
N PRO A 444 -3.16 -7.91 21.18
CA PRO A 444 -2.11 -8.55 21.98
C PRO A 444 -1.08 -7.53 22.51
N SER A 445 -0.43 -7.86 23.63
CA SER A 445 0.66 -7.05 24.17
C SER A 445 1.90 -7.06 23.24
N GLY A 446 2.71 -6.01 23.31
CA GLY A 446 3.96 -5.88 22.54
C GLY A 446 3.76 -5.59 21.04
N ILE A 447 2.55 -5.20 20.61
CA ILE A 447 2.28 -4.67 19.28
C ILE A 447 2.98 -3.31 19.13
N ALA A 448 3.70 -3.10 18.01
CA ALA A 448 4.35 -1.83 17.69
C ALA A 448 3.37 -0.84 17.02
N GLY A 449 2.34 -1.37 16.38
CA GLY A 449 1.33 -0.60 15.67
C GLY A 449 0.29 0.04 16.58
N GLN A 450 -0.44 1.00 16.03
CA GLN A 450 -1.55 1.71 16.67
C GLN A 450 -2.73 1.73 15.69
N SER A 451 -3.96 1.58 16.20
CA SER A 451 -5.12 1.61 15.30
C SER A 451 -5.23 2.94 14.55
N LEU A 452 -5.49 2.86 13.25
CA LEU A 452 -5.73 4.01 12.38
C LEU A 452 -7.14 4.58 12.51
N SER A 453 -7.98 4.03 13.38
CA SER A 453 -9.38 4.48 13.53
C SER A 453 -9.51 5.95 13.93
N TYR A 454 -8.46 6.55 14.49
CA TYR A 454 -8.42 7.99 14.78
C TYR A 454 -8.59 8.85 13.51
N LEU A 455 -8.20 8.34 12.33
CA LEU A 455 -8.31 9.07 11.06
C LEU A 455 -9.76 9.41 10.68
N TRP A 456 -10.72 8.58 11.05
CA TRP A 456 -12.14 8.81 10.76
C TRP A 456 -12.99 9.05 12.01
N LYS A 457 -12.42 8.91 13.20
CA LYS A 457 -13.08 9.25 14.47
C LYS A 457 -12.77 10.67 14.95
N SER A 458 -12.11 11.49 14.12
CA SER A 458 -11.71 12.88 14.43
C SER A 458 -10.91 13.02 15.73
N LYS A 459 -10.08 12.03 16.03
CA LYS A 459 -9.19 12.03 17.19
C LYS A 459 -7.80 12.52 16.77
N LYS A 460 -7.05 13.11 17.71
CA LYS A 460 -5.65 13.49 17.48
C LYS A 460 -4.82 12.25 17.17
N ALA A 461 -3.94 12.36 16.17
CA ALA A 461 -2.96 11.32 15.91
C ALA A 461 -2.04 11.13 17.13
N PRO A 462 -1.79 9.89 17.55
CA PRO A 462 -0.87 9.64 18.66
C PRO A 462 0.58 9.96 18.25
N GLU A 463 1.34 10.52 19.18
CA GLU A 463 2.79 10.66 19.00
C GLU A 463 3.45 9.28 19.08
N ARG A 464 4.44 9.06 18.21
CA ARG A 464 5.13 7.76 18.17
C ARG A 464 6.58 7.90 17.72
N THR A 465 7.37 6.92 18.12
CA THR A 465 8.69 6.67 17.58
C THR A 465 8.63 5.41 16.71
N ILE A 466 9.20 5.48 15.51
CA ILE A 466 9.31 4.36 14.59
C ILE A 466 10.80 4.14 14.32
N CYS A 467 11.25 2.90 14.41
CA CYS A 467 12.62 2.51 14.12
C CYS A 467 12.64 1.49 12.99
N TRP A 468 13.67 1.55 12.16
CA TRP A 468 13.90 0.67 11.03
C TRP A 468 15.32 0.14 11.03
N GLU A 469 15.49 -1.09 10.63
CA GLU A 469 16.75 -1.68 10.24
C GLU A 469 16.52 -2.74 9.16
N HIS A 470 17.35 -2.75 8.13
CA HIS A 470 17.47 -3.85 7.19
C HIS A 470 18.86 -3.84 6.56
N GLU A 471 19.56 -4.97 6.66
CA GLU A 471 20.89 -5.17 6.08
C GLU A 471 21.88 -4.05 6.44
N GLY A 472 21.78 -3.50 7.66
CA GLY A 472 22.65 -2.45 8.18
C GLY A 472 22.22 -1.02 7.87
N ASN A 473 21.25 -0.81 7.00
CA ASN A 473 20.59 0.49 6.81
C ASN A 473 19.65 0.74 7.99
N ARG A 474 19.63 1.95 8.55
CA ARG A 474 18.98 2.25 9.83
C ARG A 474 18.29 3.59 9.80
N ALA A 475 17.18 3.68 10.51
CA ALA A 475 16.56 4.96 10.79
C ALA A 475 15.74 4.94 12.08
N ILE A 476 15.55 6.12 12.67
CA ILE A 476 14.58 6.39 13.72
C ILE A 476 13.86 7.69 13.40
N ARG A 477 12.54 7.67 13.53
CA ARG A 477 11.71 8.87 13.44
C ARG A 477 10.96 9.07 14.75
N THR A 478 11.09 10.27 15.34
CA THR A 478 10.33 10.70 16.52
C THR A 478 9.68 12.03 16.23
N GLY A 479 8.36 12.03 16.14
CA GLY A 479 7.60 13.20 15.70
C GLY A 479 8.03 13.65 14.29
N ASN A 480 8.52 14.90 14.19
CA ASN A 480 9.00 15.48 12.92
C ASN A 480 10.47 15.20 12.62
N TRP A 481 11.24 14.66 13.57
CA TRP A 481 12.66 14.43 13.39
C TRP A 481 12.95 13.02 12.94
N LYS A 482 13.78 12.89 11.92
CA LYS A 482 14.26 11.61 11.40
C LYS A 482 15.77 11.60 11.38
N LEU A 483 16.34 10.55 11.96
CA LEU A 483 17.76 10.24 11.91
C LEU A 483 17.92 8.98 11.05
N VAL A 484 18.76 9.04 10.01
CA VAL A 484 18.93 7.94 9.05
C VAL A 484 20.40 7.72 8.76
N LYS A 485 20.78 6.47 8.46
CA LYS A 485 22.15 6.09 8.10
C LYS A 485 22.10 4.88 7.18
N ASP A 486 22.74 5.00 6.02
CA ASP A 486 23.02 3.87 5.14
C ASP A 486 24.20 3.05 5.70
N LEU A 487 24.29 1.78 5.33
CA LEU A 487 25.37 0.90 5.74
C LEU A 487 26.76 1.44 5.33
N GLU A 488 26.84 1.98 4.14
CA GLU A 488 28.11 2.47 3.54
C GLU A 488 28.53 3.84 4.10
N ASP A 489 27.60 4.60 4.70
CA ASP A 489 27.89 5.96 5.18
C ASP A 489 28.69 5.93 6.48
N ALA A 490 29.57 6.91 6.67
CA ALA A 490 30.33 7.08 7.91
C ALA A 490 29.44 7.58 9.05
N ASP A 491 28.57 8.53 8.75
CA ASP A 491 27.84 9.31 9.73
C ASP A 491 26.31 9.20 9.58
N TRP A 492 25.60 9.59 10.61
CA TRP A 492 24.16 9.74 10.61
C TRP A 492 23.76 11.08 9.97
N GLU A 493 22.67 11.05 9.20
CA GLU A 493 21.99 12.23 8.66
C GLU A 493 20.75 12.54 9.49
N LEU A 494 20.53 13.82 9.82
CA LEU A 494 19.38 14.29 10.60
C LEU A 494 18.50 15.22 9.76
N TYR A 495 17.19 14.96 9.75
CA TYR A 495 16.21 15.74 9.00
C TYR A 495 15.02 16.17 9.85
N ASP A 496 14.51 17.38 9.63
CA ASP A 496 13.19 17.79 10.09
C ASP A 496 12.17 17.56 8.96
N ILE A 497 11.49 16.44 9.01
CA ILE A 497 10.53 15.99 7.98
C ILE A 497 9.32 16.93 7.84
N SER A 498 9.05 17.81 8.81
CA SER A 498 7.98 18.80 8.67
C SER A 498 8.35 19.96 7.74
N SER A 499 9.64 20.30 7.65
CA SER A 499 10.15 21.39 6.82
C SER A 499 10.97 20.90 5.62
N ASP A 500 11.44 19.65 5.65
CA ASP A 500 12.23 19.00 4.60
C ASP A 500 11.86 17.51 4.49
N PRO A 501 10.64 17.19 4.03
CA PRO A 501 10.22 15.81 3.87
C PRO A 501 10.96 15.06 2.76
N SER A 502 11.73 15.75 1.91
CA SER A 502 12.52 15.16 0.83
C SER A 502 13.96 14.83 1.24
N GLU A 503 14.35 15.09 2.50
CA GLU A 503 15.67 14.78 3.05
C GLU A 503 16.82 15.41 2.25
N THR A 504 16.69 16.71 1.96
CA THR A 504 17.66 17.46 1.13
C THR A 504 18.68 18.23 1.95
N ARG A 505 18.39 18.55 3.22
CA ARG A 505 19.25 19.35 4.09
C ARG A 505 19.59 18.60 5.37
N ASN A 506 20.78 17.99 5.39
CA ASN A 506 21.28 17.32 6.61
C ASN A 506 21.58 18.34 7.71
N LEU A 507 20.91 18.19 8.85
CA LEU A 507 21.00 19.05 10.03
C LEU A 507 21.86 18.46 11.15
N ALA A 508 22.53 17.34 10.94
CA ALA A 508 23.25 16.60 11.99
C ALA A 508 24.33 17.45 12.69
N THR A 509 25.07 18.27 11.94
CA THR A 509 26.10 19.16 12.49
C THR A 509 25.53 20.34 13.28
N LEU A 510 24.30 20.76 12.96
CA LEU A 510 23.63 21.88 13.66
C LEU A 510 22.95 21.44 14.97
N TYR A 511 22.60 20.16 15.10
CA TYR A 511 21.86 19.64 16.26
C TYR A 511 22.51 18.36 16.82
N PRO A 512 23.80 18.42 17.26
CA PRO A 512 24.54 17.22 17.72
C PRO A 512 23.88 16.53 18.91
N ASP A 513 23.31 17.29 19.85
CA ASP A 513 22.63 16.71 21.02
C ASP A 513 21.39 15.90 20.61
N ARG A 514 20.64 16.38 19.59
CA ARG A 514 19.49 15.65 19.06
C ARG A 514 19.93 14.36 18.37
N VAL A 515 20.98 14.41 17.58
CA VAL A 515 21.59 13.21 16.97
C VAL A 515 21.94 12.18 18.06
N ASN A 516 22.65 12.61 19.11
CA ASN A 516 23.06 11.72 20.21
C ASN A 516 21.85 11.11 20.95
N ASN A 517 20.82 11.91 21.24
CA ASN A 517 19.61 11.44 21.91
C ASN A 517 18.82 10.45 21.05
N MET A 518 18.64 10.74 19.75
CA MET A 518 17.94 9.84 18.83
C MET A 518 18.73 8.57 18.57
N LYS A 519 20.06 8.65 18.46
CA LYS A 519 20.95 7.49 18.34
C LYS A 519 20.82 6.58 19.56
N LYS A 520 20.86 7.14 20.77
CA LYS A 520 20.67 6.37 22.01
C LYS A 520 19.30 5.66 22.04
N ALA A 521 18.25 6.35 21.61
CA ALA A 521 16.91 5.75 21.52
C ALA A 521 16.88 4.61 20.48
N TYR A 522 17.51 4.80 19.33
CA TYR A 522 17.68 3.76 18.32
C TYR A 522 18.45 2.54 18.86
N ASP A 523 19.59 2.77 19.50
CA ASP A 523 20.45 1.71 20.06
C ASP A 523 19.68 0.88 21.11
N THR A 524 18.87 1.54 21.97
CA THR A 524 17.99 0.86 22.92
C THR A 524 16.95 -0.01 22.21
N TRP A 525 16.29 0.51 21.17
CA TRP A 525 15.36 -0.27 20.36
C TRP A 525 16.06 -1.46 19.68
N ALA A 526 17.21 -1.22 19.06
CA ALA A 526 17.98 -2.24 18.35
C ALA A 526 18.41 -3.38 19.30
N GLN A 527 18.83 -3.05 20.52
CA GLN A 527 19.15 -4.04 21.55
C GLN A 527 17.92 -4.88 21.93
N ASN A 528 16.76 -4.24 22.16
CA ASN A 528 15.52 -4.93 22.51
C ASN A 528 14.98 -5.81 21.38
N MET A 529 15.26 -5.45 20.14
CA MET A 529 14.87 -6.21 18.93
C MET A 529 15.94 -7.21 18.50
N HIS A 530 17.04 -7.33 19.23
CA HIS A 530 18.18 -8.20 18.91
C HIS A 530 18.72 -7.96 17.49
N VAL A 531 18.81 -6.69 17.11
CA VAL A 531 19.40 -6.27 15.84
C VAL A 531 20.87 -6.64 15.82
N LYS A 532 21.29 -7.42 14.82
CA LYS A 532 22.70 -7.81 14.67
C LYS A 532 23.53 -6.60 14.21
N PRO A 533 24.79 -6.49 14.71
CA PRO A 533 25.71 -5.49 14.16
C PRO A 533 25.85 -5.64 12.64
N PRO A 534 25.91 -4.52 11.90
CA PRO A 534 26.07 -4.60 10.45
C PRO A 534 27.39 -5.27 10.10
N LYS A 535 27.33 -6.27 9.23
CA LYS A 535 28.53 -6.85 8.62
C LYS A 535 28.89 -5.97 7.43
N LYS A 536 29.99 -5.22 7.50
CA LYS A 536 30.56 -4.60 6.31
C LYS A 536 30.93 -5.73 5.34
N ASN A 537 30.40 -5.69 4.14
CA ASN A 537 30.85 -6.59 3.09
C ASN A 537 32.32 -6.27 2.78
N THR A 538 33.22 -7.08 3.29
CA THR A 538 34.64 -7.02 2.96
C THR A 538 34.95 -7.53 1.55
N ASN A 539 33.95 -7.98 0.81
CA ASN A 539 34.05 -8.53 -0.56
C ASN A 539 33.47 -7.61 -1.62
N LYS A 540 33.79 -6.31 -1.59
CA LYS A 540 33.83 -5.47 -2.80
C LYS A 540 35.28 -5.29 -3.19
N SER A 541 35.92 -6.36 -3.66
CA SER A 541 37.14 -6.27 -4.46
C SER A 541 36.84 -6.94 -5.79
N GLU A 542 36.89 -6.10 -6.83
CA GLU A 542 37.02 -6.37 -8.26
C GLU A 542 35.76 -6.75 -9.04
#